data_85925743c68a07071dfa1abc6e9132ea
#
_entry.id   85925743c68a07071dfa1abc6e9132ea
#
_cell.length_a   1.000
_cell.length_b   1.000
_cell.length_c   1.000
_cell.angle_alpha   90.00
_cell.angle_beta   90.00
_cell.angle_gamma   90.00
#
_symmetry.space_group_name_H-M   'P 1'
#
loop_
_entity.id
_entity.type
_entity.pdbx_description
1 polymer ?
#
loop_
_entity_poly.entity_id
_entity_poly.type
_entity_poly.pdbx_seq_one_letter_code
_entity_poly.pdbx_strand_id
1 'polypeptide(L)'
;MINNAIKVFWKYNISIAIVLFGVYLMSVWGLLRYDDSKFAYPIQIILPITVLQLLISIIFCISFWRKQSKTRSLWFMILIGLLLFLELLCIPVIAMYGIAQGN
;
A
#
# COMPACT_ATOMS: atom_id res chain seq x y z
N MET A 1 18.63 2.22 -21.81
CA MET A 1 18.54 3.12 -20.64
C MET A 1 17.15 3.21 -20.04
N ILE A 2 16.13 3.58 -20.83
CA ILE A 2 14.76 3.74 -20.31
C ILE A 2 14.23 2.43 -19.75
N ASN A 3 14.48 1.31 -20.43
CA ASN A 3 14.04 -0.01 -19.94
C ASN A 3 14.62 -0.35 -18.58
N ASN A 4 15.88 0.00 -18.34
CA ASN A 4 16.52 -0.22 -17.06
C ASN A 4 15.90 0.66 -15.97
N ALA A 5 15.61 1.92 -16.31
CA ALA A 5 14.96 2.85 -15.38
C ALA A 5 13.58 2.33 -14.97
N ILE A 6 12.81 1.81 -15.93
CA ILE A 6 11.48 1.25 -15.67
C ILE A 6 11.59 0.04 -14.76
N LYS A 7 12.53 -0.87 -15.03
CA LYS A 7 12.73 -2.06 -14.19
C LYS A 7 13.13 -1.68 -12.77
N VAL A 8 14.05 -0.73 -12.62
CA VAL A 8 14.51 -0.27 -11.31
C VAL A 8 13.36 0.38 -10.56
N PHE A 9 12.58 1.24 -11.23
CA PHE A 9 11.42 1.89 -10.62
C PHE A 9 10.43 0.86 -10.06
N TRP A 10 10.04 -0.12 -10.87
CA TRP A 10 9.07 -1.12 -10.42
C TRP A 10 9.63 -2.02 -9.34
N LYS A 11 10.91 -2.38 -9.43
CA LYS A 11 11.56 -3.19 -8.40
C LYS A 11 11.47 -2.52 -7.03
N TYR A 12 11.86 -1.25 -6.94
CA TYR A 12 11.81 -0.51 -5.68
C TYR A 12 10.38 -0.22 -5.26
N ASN A 13 9.52 0.16 -6.21
CA ASN A 13 8.13 0.49 -5.90
C ASN A 13 7.39 -0.70 -5.29
N ILE A 14 7.52 -1.87 -5.91
CA ILE A 14 6.88 -3.09 -5.41
C ILE A 14 7.49 -3.51 -4.06
N SER A 15 8.80 -3.41 -3.91
CA SER A 15 9.46 -3.76 -2.65
C SER A 15 8.97 -2.87 -1.51
N ILE A 16 8.87 -1.57 -1.74
CA ILE A 16 8.36 -0.62 -0.75
C ILE A 16 6.91 -0.94 -0.42
N ALA A 17 6.09 -1.24 -1.44
CA ALA A 17 4.68 -1.57 -1.23
C ALA A 17 4.52 -2.81 -0.34
N ILE A 18 5.31 -3.85 -0.59
CA ILE A 18 5.26 -5.10 0.18
C ILE A 18 5.67 -4.84 1.62
N VAL A 19 6.74 -4.07 1.85
CA VAL A 19 7.22 -3.75 3.20
C VAL A 19 6.17 -2.94 3.95
N LEU A 20 5.61 -1.91 3.31
CA LEU A 20 4.57 -1.08 3.93
C LEU A 20 3.34 -1.90 4.29
N PHE A 21 2.93 -2.78 3.39
CA PHE A 21 1.77 -3.65 3.65
C PHE A 21 2.03 -4.60 4.81
N GLY A 22 3.22 -5.18 4.88
CA GLY A 22 3.60 -6.05 5.99
C GLY A 22 3.58 -5.32 7.33
N VAL A 23 4.14 -4.12 7.38
CA VAL A 23 4.13 -3.30 8.59
C VAL A 23 2.69 -2.93 8.96
N TYR A 24 1.85 -2.60 7.96
CA TYR A 24 0.45 -2.28 8.19
C TYR A 24 -0.29 -3.46 8.83
N LEU A 25 -0.13 -4.66 8.28
CA LEU A 25 -0.77 -5.86 8.83
C LEU A 25 -0.31 -6.16 10.25
N MET A 26 0.99 -6.00 10.52
CA MET A 26 1.51 -6.20 11.87
C MET A 26 0.93 -5.17 12.85
N SER A 27 0.76 -3.93 12.40
CA SER A 27 0.18 -2.88 13.24
C SER A 27 -1.30 -3.15 13.53
N VAL A 28 -2.06 -3.58 12.51
CA VAL A 28 -3.47 -3.96 12.70
C VAL A 28 -3.58 -5.12 13.66
N TRP A 29 -2.77 -6.15 13.48
CA TRP A 29 -2.76 -7.32 14.35
C TRP A 29 -2.42 -6.93 15.79
N GLY A 30 -1.40 -6.09 15.98
CA GLY A 30 -1.00 -5.61 17.29
C GLY A 30 -2.10 -4.80 17.96
N LEU A 31 -2.76 -3.92 17.19
CA LEU A 31 -3.85 -3.10 17.71
C LEU A 31 -5.01 -3.98 18.19
N LEU A 32 -5.38 -5.00 17.40
CA LEU A 32 -6.49 -5.88 17.76
C LEU A 32 -6.15 -6.81 18.91
N ARG A 33 -4.90 -7.27 19.00
CA ARG A 33 -4.50 -8.24 20.02
C ARG A 33 -4.13 -7.59 21.35
N TYR A 34 -3.34 -6.49 21.28
CA TYR A 34 -2.80 -5.87 22.49
C TYR A 34 -3.59 -4.66 22.95
N ASP A 35 -4.51 -4.18 22.11
CA ASP A 35 -5.34 -3.02 22.42
C ASP A 35 -4.52 -1.79 22.83
N ASP A 36 -3.38 -1.59 22.17
CA ASP A 36 -2.49 -0.47 22.40
C ASP A 36 -2.66 0.57 21.30
N SER A 37 -3.05 1.79 21.68
CA SER A 37 -3.28 2.88 20.73
C SER A 37 -2.04 3.27 19.93
N LYS A 38 -0.85 2.90 20.39
CA LYS A 38 0.40 3.16 19.66
C LYS A 38 0.42 2.50 18.30
N PHE A 39 -0.26 1.36 18.13
CA PHE A 39 -0.34 0.67 16.84
C PHE A 39 -1.20 1.42 15.83
N ALA A 40 -1.99 2.39 16.26
CA ALA A 40 -2.81 3.18 15.34
C ALA A 40 -1.96 4.19 14.53
N TYR A 41 -0.85 4.67 15.07
CA TYR A 41 -0.01 5.66 14.39
C TYR A 41 0.57 5.14 13.06
N PRO A 42 1.21 3.95 13.01
CA PRO A 42 1.69 3.42 11.75
C PRO A 42 0.58 3.25 10.71
N ILE A 43 -0.60 2.83 11.14
CA ILE A 43 -1.75 2.63 10.24
C ILE A 43 -2.12 3.96 9.58
N GLN A 44 -2.21 5.04 10.37
CA GLN A 44 -2.58 6.37 9.87
C GLN A 44 -1.54 6.95 8.93
N ILE A 45 -0.26 6.60 9.10
CA ILE A 45 0.83 7.09 8.28
C ILE A 45 0.92 6.28 6.98
N ILE A 46 0.78 4.97 7.06
CA ILE A 46 0.96 4.07 5.90
C ILE A 46 -0.13 4.26 4.85
N LEU A 47 -1.38 4.49 5.26
CA LEU A 47 -2.48 4.67 4.31
C LEU A 47 -2.25 5.82 3.32
N PRO A 48 -1.93 7.06 3.78
CA PRO A 48 -1.64 8.15 2.85
C PRO A 48 -0.42 7.87 1.98
N ILE A 49 0.61 7.21 2.52
CA ILE A 49 1.82 6.87 1.77
C ILE A 49 1.47 5.90 0.65
N THR A 50 0.63 4.90 0.91
CA THR A 50 0.21 3.94 -0.11
C THR A 50 -0.59 4.61 -1.22
N VAL A 51 -1.50 5.52 -0.86
CA VAL A 51 -2.27 6.29 -1.84
C VAL A 51 -1.33 7.11 -2.73
N LEU A 52 -0.37 7.81 -2.12
CA LEU A 52 0.61 8.60 -2.85
C LEU A 52 1.45 7.73 -3.78
N GLN A 53 1.86 6.55 -3.31
CA GLN A 53 2.62 5.59 -4.10
C GLN A 53 1.83 5.14 -5.33
N LEU A 54 0.54 4.86 -5.15
CA LEU A 54 -0.33 4.47 -6.27
C LEU A 54 -0.45 5.60 -7.29
N LEU A 55 -0.63 6.84 -6.83
CA LEU A 55 -0.71 8.01 -7.71
C LEU A 55 0.58 8.19 -8.51
N ILE A 56 1.74 8.06 -7.86
CA ILE A 56 3.04 8.14 -8.53
C ILE A 56 3.16 7.05 -9.59
N SER A 57 2.72 5.85 -9.28
CA SER A 57 2.76 4.72 -10.22
C SER A 57 1.89 4.99 -11.45
N ILE A 58 0.69 5.55 -11.26
CA ILE A 58 -0.20 5.91 -12.36
C ILE A 58 0.46 6.98 -13.26
N ILE A 59 1.01 8.03 -12.65
CA ILE A 59 1.69 9.09 -13.39
C ILE A 59 2.87 8.53 -14.17
N PHE A 60 3.67 7.67 -13.54
CA PHE A 60 4.81 7.02 -14.18
C PHE A 60 4.36 6.21 -15.40
N CYS A 61 3.30 5.41 -15.26
CA CYS A 61 2.79 4.60 -16.34
C CYS A 61 2.28 5.45 -17.50
N ILE A 62 1.59 6.55 -17.21
CA ILE A 62 1.11 7.47 -18.25
C ILE A 62 2.30 8.11 -18.97
N SER A 63 3.31 8.56 -18.23
CA SER A 63 4.48 9.23 -18.79
C SER A 63 5.30 8.33 -19.71
N PHE A 64 5.39 7.04 -19.37
CA PHE A 64 6.21 6.08 -20.12
C PHE A 64 5.37 5.05 -20.86
N TRP A 65 4.12 5.39 -21.18
CA TRP A 65 3.15 4.45 -21.76
C TRP A 65 3.66 3.76 -23.02
N ARG A 66 4.34 4.51 -23.89
CA ARG A 66 4.82 3.96 -25.17
C ARG A 66 6.08 3.12 -25.03
N LYS A 67 6.84 3.32 -23.96
CA LYS A 67 8.19 2.76 -23.81
C LYS A 67 8.25 1.58 -22.85
N GLN A 68 7.25 1.39 -22.04
CA GLN A 68 7.24 0.31 -21.04
C GLN A 68 6.47 -0.90 -21.51
N SER A 69 6.73 -2.05 -20.87
CA SER A 69 5.93 -3.24 -21.08
C SER A 69 4.56 -3.03 -20.43
N LYS A 70 3.55 -2.82 -21.28
CA LYS A 70 2.21 -2.48 -20.80
C LYS A 70 1.62 -3.55 -19.89
N THR A 71 1.76 -4.81 -20.28
CA THR A 71 1.20 -5.94 -19.53
C THR A 71 1.82 -6.02 -18.14
N ARG A 72 3.15 -5.95 -18.08
CA ARG A 72 3.87 -6.05 -16.80
C ARG A 72 3.54 -4.88 -15.88
N SER A 73 3.51 -3.66 -16.42
CA SER A 73 3.19 -2.46 -15.65
C SER A 73 1.78 -2.50 -15.12
N LEU A 74 0.82 -2.99 -15.93
CA LEU A 74 -0.57 -3.14 -15.49
C LEU A 74 -0.67 -4.13 -14.33
N TRP A 75 0.05 -5.26 -14.39
CA TRP A 75 0.06 -6.23 -13.29
C TRP A 75 0.60 -5.62 -12.00
N PHE A 76 1.67 -4.83 -12.10
CA PHE A 76 2.25 -4.17 -10.94
C PHE A 76 1.28 -3.14 -10.35
N MET A 77 0.59 -2.36 -11.20
CA MET A 77 -0.42 -1.42 -10.75
C MET A 77 -1.58 -2.12 -10.07
N ILE A 78 -2.03 -3.24 -10.63
CA ILE A 78 -3.10 -4.04 -10.02
C ILE A 78 -2.67 -4.55 -8.66
N LEU A 79 -1.42 -5.00 -8.52
CA LEU A 79 -0.90 -5.47 -7.25
C LEU A 79 -0.94 -4.36 -6.19
N ILE A 80 -0.44 -3.16 -6.53
CA ILE A 80 -0.44 -2.03 -5.59
C ILE A 80 -1.87 -1.63 -5.23
N GLY A 81 -2.77 -1.58 -6.22
CA GLY A 81 -4.17 -1.27 -5.98
C GLY A 81 -4.84 -2.30 -5.08
N LEU A 82 -4.52 -3.58 -5.27
CA LEU A 82 -5.03 -4.66 -4.43
C LEU A 82 -4.54 -4.51 -2.98
N LEU A 83 -3.26 -4.19 -2.81
CA LEU A 83 -2.72 -3.97 -1.47
C LEU A 83 -3.42 -2.80 -0.78
N LEU A 84 -3.65 -1.70 -1.49
CA LEU A 84 -4.39 -0.55 -0.95
C LEU A 84 -5.82 -0.94 -0.60
N PHE A 85 -6.48 -1.72 -1.46
CA PHE A 85 -7.85 -2.18 -1.21
C PHE A 85 -7.92 -3.01 0.07
N LEU A 86 -6.95 -3.93 0.27
CA LEU A 86 -6.88 -4.73 1.48
C LEU A 86 -6.66 -3.87 2.72
N GLU A 87 -5.81 -2.85 2.62
CA GLU A 87 -5.60 -1.90 3.72
C GLU A 87 -6.91 -1.17 4.05
N LEU A 88 -7.65 -0.73 3.04
CA LEU A 88 -8.92 -0.04 3.25
C LEU A 88 -9.96 -0.95 3.87
N LEU A 89 -9.96 -2.24 3.54
CA LEU A 89 -10.89 -3.21 4.15
C LEU A 89 -10.62 -3.40 5.64
N CYS A 90 -9.39 -3.18 6.09
CA CYS A 90 -9.05 -3.29 7.51
C CYS A 90 -9.63 -2.14 8.34
N ILE A 91 -9.92 -0.99 7.72
CA ILE A 91 -10.43 0.18 8.45
C ILE A 91 -11.76 -0.12 9.15
N PRO A 92 -12.79 -0.69 8.47
CA PRO A 92 -14.05 -1.02 9.15
C PRO A 92 -13.84 -2.02 10.30
N VAL A 93 -12.92 -2.97 10.15
CA VAL A 93 -12.62 -3.95 11.19
C VAL A 93 -12.07 -3.22 12.42
N ILE A 94 -11.14 -2.29 12.23
CA ILE A 94 -10.56 -1.50 13.32
C ILE A 94 -11.63 -0.65 13.99
N ALA A 95 -12.49 0.00 13.19
CA ALA A 95 -13.56 0.82 13.72
C ALA A 95 -14.56 0.00 14.53
N MET A 96 -14.95 -1.16 14.03
CA MET A 96 -15.85 -2.07 14.75
C MET A 96 -15.23 -2.54 16.04
N TYR A 97 -13.94 -2.84 16.03
CA TYR A 97 -13.22 -3.24 17.24
C TYR A 97 -13.22 -2.13 18.28
N GLY A 98 -12.97 -0.89 17.85
CA GLY A 98 -13.02 0.27 18.75
C GLY A 98 -14.40 0.47 19.38
N ILE A 99 -15.46 0.31 18.58
CA ILE A 99 -16.84 0.39 19.07
C ILE A 99 -17.12 -0.72 20.08
N ALA A 100 -16.65 -1.95 19.79
CA ALA A 100 -16.85 -3.09 20.66
C ALA A 100 -16.15 -2.92 22.00
N GLN A 101 -15.06 -2.13 22.05
CA GLN A 101 -14.34 -1.82 23.28
C GLN A 101 -14.99 -0.71 24.09
N GLY A 102 -16.08 -0.14 23.60
CA GLY A 102 -16.80 0.90 24.33
C GLY A 102 -16.21 2.29 24.19
N ASN A 103 -15.43 2.51 23.14
CA ASN A 103 -14.81 3.81 22.89
C ASN A 103 -15.71 4.71 22.02
#